data_764fe90101dddc18e963973871e9b749
#
_entry.id   764fe90101dddc18e963973871e9b749
#
_cell.length_a   1.000
_cell.length_b   1.000
_cell.length_c   1.000
_cell.angle_alpha   90.00
_cell.angle_beta   90.00
_cell.angle_gamma   90.00
#
_symmetry.space_group_name_H-M   'P 1'
#
loop_
_entity.id
_entity.type
_entity.pdbx_description
1 polymer ?
#
loop_
_entity_poly.entity_id
_entity_poly.type
_entity_poly.pdbx_seq_one_letter_code
_entity_poly.pdbx_strand_id
1 'polypeptide(L)'
;MAQQRKLQNVVAGALLGASATAFCGVSAFAADPIEIDVSGHASVVAGVSDGDGAADADAEIRVKGSTVFANGVEIGAVVEGRLDGQQPRQMFAGGRYSSFLIGGPRGVGPFRSDLYLQGAFAYARGGFGEVIVGRDHGVARTLAVTAPTIFNSMNVNDWRTDLSGLNDVHTVNDFSGYATKVTYMPPANIFGGPLGSLRFGMSYSPNLMNCGEGICAPADALLLTPETLLLNESSNWSDVVETAAYYQKEVKLGGPDRLLLGFGASYVTADENALVAEPVFGDYEAISLGLNLGYRGVTIGGSVKTTNAGFIEGDDNYLAFDAGVTYQTGEEKGDWGFMLGYGRSEADVVGPNLVNPNLFQDTQTAQAGVTYFLGRGIAIGAAAQFVESTKPVESGGQDEAATVVIESSIKF
;
A
#
# COMPACT_ATOMS: atom_id res chain seq x y z
N MET A 1 -3.86 20.59 17.49
CA MET A 1 -2.45 20.50 17.92
C MET A 1 -2.22 19.95 19.34
N ALA A 2 -2.51 20.66 20.44
CA ALA A 2 -2.17 20.16 21.80
C ALA A 2 -2.88 18.85 22.20
N GLN A 3 -4.09 18.60 21.73
CA GLN A 3 -4.86 17.41 22.05
C GLN A 3 -4.43 16.20 21.20
N GLN A 4 -4.01 16.43 19.98
CA GLN A 4 -3.45 15.44 19.06
C GLN A 4 -2.09 14.94 19.56
N ARG A 5 -1.16 15.83 19.92
CA ARG A 5 0.12 15.45 20.53
C ARG A 5 -0.04 14.64 21.83
N LYS A 6 -1.09 14.91 22.62
CA LYS A 6 -1.37 14.09 23.81
C LYS A 6 -1.79 12.67 23.44
N LEU A 7 -2.59 12.51 22.38
CA LEU A 7 -3.03 11.18 21.91
C LEU A 7 -1.85 10.37 21.36
N GLN A 8 -0.99 10.99 20.55
CA GLN A 8 0.21 10.38 19.99
C GLN A 8 1.19 9.92 21.08
N ASN A 9 1.44 10.75 22.08
CA ASN A 9 2.30 10.38 23.21
C ASN A 9 1.73 9.23 24.05
N VAL A 10 0.41 9.14 24.20
CA VAL A 10 -0.25 8.02 24.89
C VAL A 10 -0.14 6.75 24.07
N VAL A 11 -0.31 6.84 22.75
CA VAL A 11 -0.21 5.70 21.81
C VAL A 11 1.23 5.20 21.73
N ALA A 12 2.21 6.10 21.57
CA ALA A 12 3.62 5.74 21.55
C ALA A 12 4.06 5.09 22.88
N GLY A 13 3.60 5.64 24.01
CA GLY A 13 3.85 5.07 25.33
C GLY A 13 3.20 3.70 25.54
N ALA A 14 1.99 3.48 25.01
CA ALA A 14 1.28 2.21 25.10
C ALA A 14 1.94 1.12 24.25
N LEU A 15 2.39 1.46 23.04
CA LEU A 15 3.11 0.55 22.16
C LEU A 15 4.48 0.15 22.71
N LEU A 16 5.24 1.10 23.23
CA LEU A 16 6.52 0.84 23.87
C LEU A 16 6.36 0.05 25.17
N GLY A 17 5.31 0.31 25.94
CA GLY A 17 4.98 -0.45 27.15
C GLY A 17 4.56 -1.89 26.87
N ALA A 18 3.78 -2.13 25.81
CA ALA A 18 3.36 -3.47 25.41
C ALA A 18 4.55 -4.31 24.89
N SER A 19 5.46 -3.70 24.13
CA SER A 19 6.68 -4.38 23.68
C SER A 19 7.62 -4.76 24.82
N ALA A 20 7.79 -3.90 25.82
CA ALA A 20 8.67 -4.18 26.98
C ALA A 20 8.13 -5.30 27.86
N THR A 21 6.82 -5.38 28.07
CA THR A 21 6.19 -6.43 28.89
C THR A 21 6.16 -7.81 28.20
N ALA A 22 6.11 -7.86 26.85
CA ALA A 22 6.16 -9.11 26.11
C ALA A 22 7.54 -9.81 26.22
N PHE A 23 8.62 -9.07 26.35
CA PHE A 23 9.98 -9.63 26.47
C PHE A 23 10.40 -10.00 27.89
N CYS A 24 9.81 -9.42 28.95
CA CYS A 24 10.22 -9.66 30.32
C CYS A 24 9.76 -11.00 30.94
N GLY A 25 8.95 -11.79 30.24
CA GLY A 25 8.37 -13.03 30.75
C GLY A 25 8.92 -14.34 30.17
N VAL A 26 9.96 -14.31 29.32
CA VAL A 26 10.48 -15.52 28.69
C VAL A 26 11.44 -16.24 29.64
N SER A 27 10.89 -17.10 30.50
CA SER A 27 11.67 -18.16 31.13
C SER A 27 12.31 -18.99 30.02
N ALA A 28 13.53 -19.48 30.22
CA ALA A 28 14.25 -20.31 29.25
C ALA A 28 13.50 -21.64 29.01
N PHE A 29 12.50 -21.62 28.15
CA PHE A 29 11.79 -22.80 27.66
C PHE A 29 12.57 -23.41 26.50
N ALA A 30 12.55 -24.72 26.38
CA ALA A 30 13.03 -25.38 25.19
C ALA A 30 12.30 -24.80 23.96
N ALA A 31 13.04 -24.33 22.99
CA ALA A 31 12.52 -23.86 21.71
C ALA A 31 12.62 -25.00 20.69
N ASP A 32 11.69 -25.08 19.77
CA ASP A 32 11.80 -25.95 18.61
C ASP A 32 13.01 -25.54 17.73
N PRO A 33 13.52 -26.43 16.87
CA PRO A 33 14.51 -26.07 15.90
C PRO A 33 14.04 -24.87 15.06
N ILE A 34 14.97 -24.00 14.65
CA ILE A 34 14.64 -22.88 13.76
C ILE A 34 14.15 -23.42 12.42
N GLU A 35 12.95 -23.05 12.05
CA GLU A 35 12.39 -23.27 10.72
C GLU A 35 12.75 -22.09 9.81
N ILE A 36 13.19 -22.40 8.58
CA ILE A 36 13.45 -21.41 7.55
C ILE A 36 12.43 -21.63 6.44
N ASP A 37 11.66 -20.59 6.13
CA ASP A 37 10.68 -20.55 5.06
C ASP A 37 11.11 -19.50 4.02
N VAL A 38 11.02 -19.88 2.74
CA VAL A 38 11.33 -19.01 1.63
C VAL A 38 10.09 -18.94 0.75
N SER A 39 9.59 -17.74 0.56
CA SER A 39 8.42 -17.46 -0.26
C SER A 39 8.68 -16.26 -1.14
N GLY A 40 7.84 -16.05 -2.13
CA GLY A 40 7.99 -14.89 -3.00
C GLY A 40 7.05 -14.91 -4.19
N HIS A 41 7.20 -13.89 -4.99
CA HIS A 41 6.53 -13.79 -6.28
C HIS A 41 7.45 -13.16 -7.31
N ALA A 42 7.16 -13.42 -8.56
CA ALA A 42 7.73 -12.70 -9.69
C ALA A 42 6.64 -12.51 -10.74
N SER A 43 6.58 -11.32 -11.30
CA SER A 43 5.70 -10.99 -12.42
C SER A 43 6.45 -10.17 -13.47
N VAL A 44 6.10 -10.40 -14.71
CA VAL A 44 6.52 -9.58 -15.84
C VAL A 44 5.27 -9.12 -16.55
N VAL A 45 5.15 -7.82 -16.69
CA VAL A 45 4.09 -7.15 -17.44
C VAL A 45 4.73 -6.56 -18.70
N ALA A 46 4.20 -6.91 -19.86
CA ALA A 46 4.67 -6.35 -21.13
C ALA A 46 3.47 -5.98 -21.99
N GLY A 47 3.57 -4.88 -22.71
CA GLY A 47 2.44 -4.41 -23.51
C GLY A 47 2.78 -3.28 -24.44
N VAL A 48 1.72 -2.72 -25.00
CA VAL A 48 1.77 -1.55 -25.88
C VAL A 48 0.83 -0.49 -25.32
N SER A 49 1.36 0.70 -25.09
CA SER A 49 0.62 1.89 -24.69
C SER A 49 0.76 2.92 -25.79
N ASP A 50 -0.34 3.30 -26.43
CA ASP A 50 -0.41 4.29 -27.52
C ASP A 50 0.57 4.04 -28.68
N GLY A 51 0.88 2.78 -28.95
CA GLY A 51 1.78 2.36 -30.02
C GLY A 51 3.23 2.14 -29.59
N ASP A 52 3.59 2.53 -28.39
CA ASP A 52 4.91 2.30 -27.81
C ASP A 52 4.96 1.03 -26.97
N GLY A 53 5.93 0.17 -27.23
CA GLY A 53 6.15 -1.05 -26.45
C GLY A 53 6.81 -0.73 -25.11
N ALA A 54 6.26 -1.29 -24.04
CA ALA A 54 6.79 -1.16 -22.69
C ALA A 54 6.79 -2.52 -21.97
N ALA A 55 7.68 -2.69 -21.02
CA ALA A 55 7.70 -3.86 -20.14
C ALA A 55 8.16 -3.45 -18.74
N ASP A 56 7.60 -4.14 -17.75
CA ASP A 56 7.94 -4.00 -16.35
C ASP A 56 8.12 -5.37 -15.70
N ALA A 57 8.96 -5.46 -14.70
CA ALA A 57 9.17 -6.67 -13.91
C ALA A 57 9.17 -6.34 -12.42
N ASP A 58 8.40 -7.09 -11.67
CA ASP A 58 8.35 -7.03 -10.22
C ASP A 58 8.64 -8.42 -9.65
N ALA A 59 9.56 -8.51 -8.71
CA ALA A 59 9.84 -9.75 -8.00
C ALA A 59 10.16 -9.46 -6.55
N GLU A 60 9.61 -10.27 -5.66
CA GLU A 60 9.87 -10.21 -4.23
C GLU A 60 10.29 -11.59 -3.75
N ILE A 61 11.33 -11.63 -2.93
CA ILE A 61 11.74 -12.81 -2.18
C ILE A 61 11.72 -12.49 -0.70
N ARG A 62 11.08 -13.35 0.07
CA ARG A 62 10.94 -13.25 1.51
C ARG A 62 11.56 -14.45 2.17
N VAL A 63 12.52 -14.23 3.05
CA VAL A 63 13.15 -15.26 3.86
C VAL A 63 12.74 -15.05 5.31
N LYS A 64 12.07 -16.04 5.89
CA LYS A 64 11.61 -16.06 7.28
C LYS A 64 12.35 -17.12 8.04
N GLY A 65 12.94 -16.77 9.19
CA GLY A 65 13.43 -17.70 10.18
C GLY A 65 12.60 -17.60 11.45
N SER A 66 12.06 -18.71 11.98
CA SER A 66 11.25 -18.68 13.19
C SER A 66 11.44 -19.90 14.06
N THR A 67 11.09 -19.76 15.34
CA THR A 67 11.05 -20.87 16.32
C THR A 67 9.85 -20.69 17.24
N VAL A 68 9.29 -21.81 17.71
CA VAL A 68 8.17 -21.82 18.65
C VAL A 68 8.66 -22.34 20.00
N PHE A 69 8.37 -21.62 21.05
CA PHE A 69 8.66 -22.03 22.42
C PHE A 69 7.56 -22.93 22.98
N ALA A 70 7.87 -23.71 23.99
CA ALA A 70 6.94 -24.64 24.63
C ALA A 70 5.67 -23.98 25.19
N ASN A 71 5.70 -22.68 25.44
CA ASN A 71 4.55 -21.88 25.87
C ASN A 71 3.67 -21.39 24.71
N GLY A 72 3.98 -21.79 23.47
CA GLY A 72 3.25 -21.40 22.25
C GLY A 72 3.59 -20.02 21.71
N VAL A 73 4.63 -19.35 22.24
CA VAL A 73 5.13 -18.10 21.69
C VAL A 73 6.05 -18.40 20.50
N GLU A 74 5.75 -17.85 19.35
CA GLU A 74 6.63 -17.86 18.18
C GLU A 74 7.43 -16.56 18.12
N ILE A 75 8.73 -16.68 17.89
CA ILE A 75 9.62 -15.56 17.59
C ILE A 75 10.28 -15.82 16.25
N GLY A 76 10.38 -14.78 15.43
CA GLY A 76 11.02 -14.89 14.12
C GLY A 76 11.57 -13.57 13.64
N ALA A 77 12.31 -13.69 12.54
CA ALA A 77 12.78 -12.56 11.76
C ALA A 77 12.52 -12.81 10.28
N VAL A 78 12.29 -11.71 9.56
CA VAL A 78 12.00 -11.72 8.14
C VAL A 78 12.92 -10.73 7.45
N VAL A 79 13.40 -11.13 6.27
CA VAL A 79 14.15 -10.27 5.35
C VAL A 79 13.48 -10.35 3.99
N GLU A 80 13.18 -9.20 3.40
CA GLU A 80 12.51 -9.07 2.11
C GLU A 80 13.41 -8.33 1.13
N GLY A 81 13.73 -8.99 0.01
CA GLY A 81 14.40 -8.39 -1.13
C GLY A 81 13.40 -8.16 -2.25
N ARG A 82 13.49 -7.04 -2.93
CA ARG A 82 12.65 -6.72 -4.08
C ARG A 82 13.46 -6.31 -5.29
N LEU A 83 13.04 -6.79 -6.43
CA LEU A 83 13.43 -6.34 -7.74
C LEU A 83 12.22 -5.62 -8.34
N ASP A 84 12.34 -4.32 -8.56
CA ASP A 84 11.29 -3.51 -9.14
C ASP A 84 11.84 -2.83 -10.40
N GLY A 85 11.25 -3.12 -11.55
CA GLY A 85 11.68 -2.58 -12.83
C GLY A 85 11.31 -1.11 -13.02
N GLN A 86 10.23 -0.69 -12.39
CA GLN A 86 9.84 0.70 -12.29
C GLN A 86 10.06 1.17 -10.85
N GLN A 87 11.24 1.66 -10.56
CA GLN A 87 11.41 2.37 -9.31
C GLN A 87 10.42 3.53 -9.27
N PRO A 88 9.64 3.62 -8.18
CA PRO A 88 8.84 4.80 -7.93
C PRO A 88 9.79 5.98 -7.84
N ARG A 89 9.92 6.71 -8.92
CA ARG A 89 10.93 7.76 -9.02
C ARG A 89 10.71 8.86 -8.02
N GLN A 90 9.55 8.96 -7.42
CA GLN A 90 9.30 10.01 -6.46
C GLN A 90 7.93 9.83 -5.87
N MET A 91 7.91 9.71 -4.58
CA MET A 91 6.69 9.65 -3.87
C MET A 91 6.61 10.82 -2.95
N PHE A 92 5.51 11.49 -3.08
CA PHE A 92 5.16 12.51 -2.16
C PHE A 92 4.63 11.94 -0.88
N ALA A 93 4.78 12.72 0.11
CA ALA A 93 3.99 12.62 1.29
C ALA A 93 2.54 12.43 0.94
N GLY A 94 1.96 11.44 1.52
CA GLY A 94 0.54 11.21 1.39
C GLY A 94 0.07 10.60 0.11
N GLY A 95 0.92 10.30 -0.76
CA GLY A 95 0.47 9.64 -1.94
C GLY A 95 1.44 9.66 -3.05
N ARG A 96 0.98 9.20 -4.11
CA ARG A 96 1.66 8.87 -5.31
C ARG A 96 1.31 9.84 -6.40
N TYR A 97 1.03 11.07 -6.05
CA TYR A 97 0.67 12.14 -6.97
C TYR A 97 1.88 12.70 -7.68
N SER A 98 2.89 11.88 -7.86
CA SER A 98 4.15 12.30 -8.46
C SER A 98 3.98 12.86 -9.86
N SER A 99 3.06 12.32 -10.65
CA SER A 99 2.79 12.84 -11.98
C SER A 99 2.22 14.25 -11.96
N PHE A 100 1.40 14.56 -10.98
CA PHE A 100 0.82 15.85 -10.76
C PHE A 100 1.90 16.92 -10.45
N LEU A 101 2.78 16.61 -9.54
CA LEU A 101 3.73 17.58 -9.01
C LEU A 101 4.98 17.76 -9.88
N ILE A 102 5.36 16.78 -10.66
CA ILE A 102 6.47 16.87 -11.62
C ILE A 102 6.03 17.21 -13.05
N GLY A 103 4.72 17.41 -13.26
CA GLY A 103 4.21 18.00 -14.49
C GLY A 103 4.28 17.14 -15.74
N GLY A 104 4.14 15.83 -15.64
CA GLY A 104 4.10 14.98 -16.84
C GLY A 104 3.90 13.52 -16.57
N PRO A 105 3.58 12.74 -17.61
CA PRO A 105 3.52 11.30 -17.49
C PRO A 105 4.86 10.80 -16.96
N ARG A 106 4.81 9.85 -16.07
CA ARG A 106 5.99 9.11 -15.61
C ARG A 106 6.56 8.42 -16.84
N GLY A 107 7.59 9.00 -17.43
CA GLY A 107 8.23 8.38 -18.57
C GLY A 107 8.61 6.95 -18.20
N VAL A 108 8.18 6.00 -19.00
CA VAL A 108 8.69 4.63 -18.95
C VAL A 108 10.17 4.74 -19.30
N GLY A 109 10.99 4.95 -18.27
CA GLY A 109 12.43 5.08 -18.43
C GLY A 109 13.04 3.74 -18.83
N PRO A 110 14.26 3.72 -19.33
CA PRO A 110 14.94 2.48 -19.62
C PRO A 110 14.92 1.61 -18.38
N PHE A 111 14.60 0.35 -18.57
CA PHE A 111 14.54 -0.70 -17.57
C PHE A 111 15.71 -0.56 -16.58
N ARG A 112 15.45 -0.14 -15.38
CA ARG A 112 16.39 -0.19 -14.27
C ARG A 112 15.83 -1.16 -13.25
N SER A 113 16.25 -2.40 -13.38
CA SER A 113 16.00 -3.40 -12.35
C SER A 113 17.05 -3.25 -11.25
N ASP A 114 16.69 -2.63 -10.16
CA ASP A 114 17.55 -2.61 -8.99
C ASP A 114 17.00 -3.58 -7.94
N LEU A 115 17.85 -4.50 -7.54
CA LEU A 115 17.56 -5.38 -6.40
C LEU A 115 17.91 -4.62 -5.12
N TYR A 116 16.96 -4.46 -4.23
CA TYR A 116 17.17 -3.78 -2.96
C TYR A 116 16.54 -4.51 -1.78
N LEU A 117 17.04 -4.23 -0.60
CA LEU A 117 16.48 -4.71 0.66
C LEU A 117 15.26 -3.85 1.02
N GLN A 118 14.06 -4.39 0.80
CA GLN A 118 12.81 -3.69 1.05
C GLN A 118 12.44 -3.73 2.54
N GLY A 119 12.37 -4.92 3.11
CA GLY A 119 11.94 -5.17 4.48
C GLY A 119 12.98 -5.92 5.31
N ALA A 120 13.06 -5.59 6.61
CA ALA A 120 13.83 -6.35 7.59
C ALA A 120 13.23 -6.11 8.98
N PHE A 121 12.61 -7.12 9.55
CA PHE A 121 11.93 -6.99 10.83
C PHE A 121 11.98 -8.27 11.66
N ALA A 122 11.84 -8.12 12.96
CA ALA A 122 11.61 -9.21 13.89
C ALA A 122 10.17 -9.16 14.41
N TYR A 123 9.64 -10.31 14.80
CA TYR A 123 8.32 -10.41 15.37
C TYR A 123 8.25 -11.40 16.52
N ALA A 124 7.28 -11.19 17.38
CA ALA A 124 6.85 -12.14 18.40
C ALA A 124 5.32 -12.25 18.36
N ARG A 125 4.79 -13.47 18.30
CA ARG A 125 3.35 -13.71 18.30
C ARG A 125 2.95 -14.84 19.23
N GLY A 126 1.75 -14.76 19.76
CA GLY A 126 1.22 -15.75 20.71
C GLY A 126 -0.16 -15.36 21.20
N GLY A 127 -0.54 -15.85 22.39
CA GLY A 127 -1.83 -15.52 23.00
C GLY A 127 -2.05 -14.03 23.29
N PHE A 128 -1.00 -13.23 23.29
CA PHE A 128 -1.04 -11.76 23.45
C PHE A 128 -1.26 -11.00 22.13
N GLY A 129 -1.29 -11.70 21.00
CA GLY A 129 -1.30 -11.09 19.67
C GLY A 129 0.07 -11.13 19.01
N GLU A 130 0.38 -10.12 18.20
CA GLU A 130 1.61 -10.01 17.44
C GLU A 130 2.26 -8.62 17.63
N VAL A 131 3.56 -8.63 17.89
CA VAL A 131 4.41 -7.43 17.91
C VAL A 131 5.45 -7.58 16.81
N ILE A 132 5.58 -6.56 15.97
CA ILE A 132 6.57 -6.49 14.89
C ILE A 132 7.45 -5.27 15.14
N VAL A 133 8.76 -5.41 14.95
CA VAL A 133 9.73 -4.32 15.11
C VAL A 133 10.71 -4.36 13.95
N GLY A 134 10.83 -3.26 13.23
CA GLY A 134 11.76 -3.13 12.12
C GLY A 134 11.13 -2.45 10.90
N ARG A 135 11.68 -2.75 9.74
CA ARG A 135 11.24 -2.22 8.46
C ARG A 135 10.21 -3.16 7.85
N ASP A 136 8.93 -2.79 7.98
CA ASP A 136 7.78 -3.54 7.46
C ASP A 136 6.68 -2.56 7.06
N HIS A 137 5.69 -3.03 6.33
CA HIS A 137 4.48 -2.25 6.10
C HIS A 137 3.74 -1.93 7.41
N GLY A 138 3.09 -0.77 7.45
CA GLY A 138 2.20 -0.44 8.54
C GLY A 138 0.87 -1.19 8.47
N VAL A 139 0.12 -1.16 9.59
CA VAL A 139 -1.18 -1.86 9.67
C VAL A 139 -2.20 -1.32 8.68
N ALA A 140 -2.11 -0.04 8.32
CA ALA A 140 -3.04 0.58 7.38
C ALA A 140 -2.97 -0.07 5.99
N ARG A 141 -1.79 -0.45 5.53
CA ARG A 141 -1.61 -1.24 4.31
C ARG A 141 -1.94 -2.71 4.52
N THR A 142 -1.48 -3.30 5.62
CA THR A 142 -1.62 -4.74 5.89
C THR A 142 -3.08 -5.18 5.98
N LEU A 143 -3.96 -4.31 6.51
CA LEU A 143 -5.38 -4.58 6.69
C LEU A 143 -6.28 -3.88 5.65
N ALA A 144 -5.69 -3.33 4.59
CA ALA A 144 -6.42 -2.66 3.51
C ALA A 144 -7.29 -3.63 2.72
N VAL A 145 -8.44 -3.13 2.26
CA VAL A 145 -9.33 -3.79 1.32
C VAL A 145 -9.52 -2.87 0.13
N THR A 146 -9.31 -3.37 -1.08
CA THR A 146 -9.39 -2.61 -2.34
C THR A 146 -10.24 -3.35 -3.36
N ALA A 147 -10.44 -2.77 -4.54
CA ALA A 147 -11.09 -3.45 -5.65
C ALA A 147 -10.40 -4.80 -5.92
N PRO A 148 -11.17 -5.88 -6.10
CA PRO A 148 -10.61 -7.20 -6.37
C PRO A 148 -9.91 -7.23 -7.73
N THR A 149 -8.81 -7.97 -7.82
CA THR A 149 -8.07 -8.24 -9.06
C THR A 149 -7.82 -9.74 -9.21
N ILE A 150 -7.64 -10.17 -10.46
CA ILE A 150 -7.21 -11.53 -10.83
C ILE A 150 -5.72 -11.59 -11.19
N PHE A 151 -5.08 -10.45 -11.28
CA PHE A 151 -3.67 -10.32 -11.60
C PHE A 151 -2.82 -10.28 -10.33
N ASN A 152 -1.55 -10.61 -10.49
CA ASN A 152 -0.61 -10.56 -9.37
C ASN A 152 -0.08 -9.15 -9.13
N SER A 153 0.15 -8.40 -10.20
CA SER A 153 0.76 -7.07 -10.15
C SER A 153 -0.10 -5.95 -10.76
N MET A 154 -1.13 -6.28 -11.56
CA MET A 154 -1.99 -5.26 -12.17
C MET A 154 -3.27 -5.03 -11.38
N ASN A 155 -3.57 -3.77 -11.06
CA ASN A 155 -4.83 -3.34 -10.47
C ASN A 155 -5.13 -1.89 -10.86
N VAL A 156 -6.40 -1.51 -10.84
CA VAL A 156 -6.83 -0.13 -11.14
C VAL A 156 -6.30 0.91 -10.15
N ASN A 157 -5.99 0.49 -8.93
CA ASN A 157 -5.41 1.35 -7.89
C ASN A 157 -3.90 1.16 -7.71
N ASP A 158 -3.23 0.52 -8.64
CA ASP A 158 -1.78 0.33 -8.60
C ASP A 158 -1.09 1.04 -9.77
N TRP A 159 -0.50 2.16 -9.46
CA TRP A 159 0.25 2.98 -10.39
C TRP A 159 1.60 2.36 -10.81
N ARG A 160 2.09 1.36 -10.08
CA ARG A 160 3.40 0.74 -10.34
C ARG A 160 3.44 -0.03 -11.63
N THR A 161 2.34 -0.69 -11.97
CA THR A 161 2.22 -1.55 -13.14
C THR A 161 1.47 -0.89 -14.30
N ASP A 162 1.17 0.40 -14.16
CA ASP A 162 0.63 1.20 -15.26
C ASP A 162 1.75 1.55 -16.25
N LEU A 163 1.74 0.91 -17.43
CA LEU A 163 2.73 1.15 -18.48
C LEU A 163 2.60 2.53 -19.12
N SER A 164 1.46 3.20 -19.02
CA SER A 164 1.29 4.56 -19.50
C SER A 164 1.94 5.60 -18.56
N GLY A 165 2.07 5.28 -17.28
CA GLY A 165 2.54 6.17 -16.24
C GLY A 165 1.57 7.30 -15.87
N LEU A 166 0.31 7.23 -16.34
CA LEU A 166 -0.70 8.26 -16.09
C LEU A 166 -1.58 7.95 -14.88
N ASN A 167 -1.67 6.65 -14.48
CA ASN A 167 -2.55 6.25 -13.38
C ASN A 167 -2.05 6.78 -12.02
N ASP A 168 -2.89 7.54 -11.37
CA ASP A 168 -2.63 8.13 -10.06
C ASP A 168 -3.67 7.72 -9.00
N VAL A 169 -4.50 6.74 -9.32
CA VAL A 169 -5.49 6.20 -8.40
C VAL A 169 -4.80 5.37 -7.32
N HIS A 170 -4.96 5.78 -6.06
CA HIS A 170 -4.36 5.09 -4.92
C HIS A 170 -5.23 5.17 -3.67
N THR A 171 -5.89 4.08 -3.32
CA THR A 171 -6.86 4.01 -2.24
C THR A 171 -6.32 3.41 -0.93
N VAL A 172 -5.08 2.92 -0.95
CA VAL A 172 -4.42 2.33 0.22
C VAL A 172 -3.70 3.38 1.04
N ASN A 173 -3.85 3.34 2.35
CA ASN A 173 -3.03 4.13 3.27
C ASN A 173 -1.70 3.42 3.52
N ASP A 174 -0.66 3.78 2.79
CA ASP A 174 0.69 3.22 2.93
C ASP A 174 1.77 4.29 3.15
N PHE A 175 1.38 5.40 3.79
CA PHE A 175 2.23 6.58 3.99
C PHE A 175 3.57 6.26 4.65
N SER A 176 3.58 5.43 5.68
CA SER A 176 4.84 5.06 6.35
C SER A 176 5.69 4.05 5.56
N GLY A 177 5.14 3.43 4.51
CA GLY A 177 5.85 2.44 3.68
C GLY A 177 6.64 1.45 4.51
N TYR A 178 7.92 1.31 4.20
CA TYR A 178 8.88 0.47 4.94
C TYR A 178 9.73 1.25 5.96
N ALA A 179 9.24 2.35 6.49
CA ALA A 179 9.90 3.02 7.59
C ALA A 179 10.09 2.08 8.79
N THR A 180 11.14 2.30 9.55
CA THR A 180 11.35 1.59 10.80
C THR A 180 10.23 1.91 11.77
N LYS A 181 9.52 0.89 12.24
CA LYS A 181 8.34 1.04 13.08
C LYS A 181 8.18 -0.08 14.11
N VAL A 182 7.29 0.17 15.04
CA VAL A 182 6.73 -0.85 15.93
C VAL A 182 5.26 -1.02 15.58
N THR A 183 4.85 -2.27 15.35
CA THR A 183 3.47 -2.62 15.05
C THR A 183 2.95 -3.58 16.12
N TYR A 184 1.74 -3.35 16.58
CA TYR A 184 1.03 -4.27 17.46
C TYR A 184 -0.34 -4.63 16.90
N MET A 185 -0.61 -5.92 16.82
CA MET A 185 -1.91 -6.48 16.47
C MET A 185 -2.38 -7.40 17.60
N PRO A 186 -3.47 -7.09 18.31
CA PRO A 186 -4.07 -8.00 19.28
C PRO A 186 -4.43 -9.34 18.65
N PRO A 187 -4.69 -10.37 19.47
CA PRO A 187 -5.10 -11.67 18.96
C PRO A 187 -6.27 -11.55 17.99
N ALA A 188 -6.18 -12.22 16.87
CA ALA A 188 -7.32 -12.34 15.95
C ALA A 188 -8.49 -13.02 16.67
N ASN A 189 -9.73 -12.70 16.28
CA ASN A 189 -10.94 -13.33 16.82
C ASN A 189 -11.39 -12.87 18.21
N ILE A 190 -11.15 -11.63 18.58
CA ILE A 190 -11.79 -11.07 19.79
C ILE A 190 -13.32 -11.26 19.76
N PHE A 191 -13.92 -11.30 18.56
CA PHE A 191 -15.33 -11.55 18.32
C PHE A 191 -15.59 -12.83 17.51
N GLY A 192 -14.72 -13.83 17.59
CA GLY A 192 -14.82 -15.07 16.82
C GLY A 192 -16.18 -15.78 16.97
N GLY A 193 -16.49 -16.62 16.01
CA GLY A 193 -17.75 -17.38 15.97
C GLY A 193 -18.81 -16.70 15.08
N PRO A 194 -20.10 -16.71 15.48
CA PRO A 194 -21.20 -16.26 14.61
C PRO A 194 -21.14 -14.78 14.23
N LEU A 195 -20.39 -13.96 14.97
CA LEU A 195 -20.24 -12.52 14.69
C LEU A 195 -19.17 -12.21 13.63
N GLY A 196 -18.33 -13.17 13.22
CA GLY A 196 -17.24 -12.96 12.29
C GLY A 196 -15.87 -12.79 12.97
N SER A 197 -14.85 -12.48 12.18
CA SER A 197 -13.47 -12.25 12.65
C SER A 197 -13.12 -10.79 12.49
N LEU A 198 -12.67 -10.15 13.56
CA LEU A 198 -12.13 -8.80 13.56
C LEU A 198 -10.62 -8.86 13.85
N ARG A 199 -9.84 -8.26 13.00
CA ARG A 199 -8.43 -7.92 13.23
C ARG A 199 -8.33 -6.41 13.32
N PHE A 200 -7.51 -5.91 14.22
CA PHE A 200 -7.15 -4.50 14.25
C PHE A 200 -5.70 -4.36 14.71
N GLY A 201 -5.11 -3.22 14.47
CA GLY A 201 -3.74 -2.99 14.85
C GLY A 201 -3.37 -1.52 14.85
N MET A 202 -2.17 -1.26 15.35
CA MET A 202 -1.54 0.05 15.38
C MET A 202 -0.09 -0.08 14.99
N SER A 203 0.41 0.88 14.21
CA SER A 203 1.83 1.02 13.91
C SER A 203 2.29 2.42 14.30
N TYR A 204 3.52 2.51 14.78
CA TYR A 204 4.18 3.77 15.09
C TYR A 204 5.55 3.80 14.45
N SER A 205 5.82 4.83 13.65
CA SER A 205 7.12 5.11 13.07
C SER A 205 7.62 6.47 13.58
N PRO A 206 8.77 6.53 14.26
CA PRO A 206 9.27 7.78 14.82
C PRO A 206 9.67 8.81 13.75
N ASN A 207 10.06 8.36 12.57
CA ASN A 207 10.34 9.22 11.42
C ASN A 207 10.31 8.42 10.12
N LEU A 208 10.23 9.12 9.00
CA LEU A 208 10.24 8.52 7.66
C LEU A 208 11.63 8.46 7.01
N MET A 209 12.66 9.02 7.62
CA MET A 209 13.99 9.16 7.02
C MET A 209 14.72 7.84 6.78
N ASN A 210 14.37 6.78 7.48
CA ASN A 210 15.03 5.47 7.41
C ASN A 210 14.26 4.45 6.58
N CYS A 211 13.59 4.89 5.55
CA CYS A 211 12.77 4.03 4.72
C CYS A 211 13.54 3.20 3.69
N GLY A 212 14.83 3.46 3.53
CA GLY A 212 15.59 2.92 2.42
C GLY A 212 15.08 3.44 1.07
N GLU A 213 15.47 2.81 -0.01
CA GLU A 213 14.99 3.16 -1.35
C GLU A 213 13.55 2.70 -1.63
N GLY A 214 12.85 2.27 -0.61
CA GLY A 214 11.44 1.92 -0.71
C GLY A 214 10.54 3.15 -0.69
N ILE A 215 9.27 2.86 -0.67
CA ILE A 215 8.12 3.75 -0.76
C ILE A 215 7.94 4.64 0.50
N CYS A 216 8.95 5.12 1.09
CA CYS A 216 8.79 6.21 2.01
C CYS A 216 8.91 7.48 1.23
N ALA A 217 7.88 8.25 1.28
CA ALA A 217 7.88 9.52 0.59
C ALA A 217 8.97 10.42 1.16
N PRO A 218 10.11 10.54 0.53
CA PRO A 218 10.88 11.70 0.84
C PRO A 218 10.23 12.85 0.11
N ALA A 219 9.79 13.82 0.83
CA ALA A 219 9.52 15.14 0.29
C ALA A 219 10.68 15.65 -0.56
N ASP A 220 11.85 15.08 -0.37
CA ASP A 220 13.11 15.40 -1.01
C ASP A 220 13.10 15.24 -2.52
N ALA A 221 12.30 14.38 -3.04
CA ALA A 221 12.40 14.03 -4.45
C ALA A 221 11.75 15.03 -5.39
N LEU A 222 10.97 15.95 -4.85
CA LEU A 222 10.07 16.72 -5.64
C LEU A 222 10.52 18.04 -6.09
N LEU A 223 11.40 18.59 -5.41
CA LEU A 223 11.67 20.01 -5.51
C LEU A 223 13.13 20.20 -5.92
N LEU A 224 13.45 19.67 -7.09
CA LEU A 224 14.77 19.77 -7.70
C LEU A 224 15.12 21.18 -8.22
N THR A 225 14.41 22.21 -7.80
CA THR A 225 14.87 23.57 -8.04
C THR A 225 15.75 24.05 -6.89
N PRO A 226 16.77 24.90 -7.14
CA PRO A 226 17.62 25.41 -6.06
C PRO A 226 16.87 26.12 -4.93
N GLU A 227 15.70 26.68 -5.25
CA GLU A 227 14.83 27.36 -4.28
C GLU A 227 14.02 26.37 -3.43
N THR A 228 13.81 25.19 -3.93
CA THR A 228 13.06 24.11 -3.27
C THR A 228 13.95 23.11 -2.54
N LEU A 229 15.25 23.10 -2.81
CA LEU A 229 16.25 22.40 -2.00
C LEU A 229 16.20 22.80 -0.52
N LEU A 230 15.86 24.07 -0.24
CA LEU A 230 15.67 24.55 1.13
C LEU A 230 14.39 24.03 1.79
N LEU A 231 13.39 23.67 0.99
CA LEU A 231 12.16 23.04 1.48
C LEU A 231 12.36 21.55 1.73
N ASN A 232 13.23 20.89 0.98
CA ASN A 232 13.51 19.47 1.09
C ASN A 232 14.09 19.03 2.44
N GLU A 233 15.01 19.81 2.99
CA GLU A 233 15.60 19.50 4.28
C GLU A 233 14.62 19.70 5.45
N SER A 234 13.46 20.33 5.18
CA SER A 234 12.51 20.75 6.19
C SER A 234 11.19 20.02 6.18
N SER A 235 10.86 19.25 5.13
CA SER A 235 9.57 18.58 5.01
C SER A 235 9.65 17.10 5.37
N ASN A 236 10.17 16.79 6.54
CA ASN A 236 10.14 15.44 7.08
C ASN A 236 8.94 15.29 8.00
N TRP A 237 8.25 14.16 7.86
CA TRP A 237 7.23 13.77 8.82
C TRP A 237 7.81 12.83 9.85
N SER A 238 7.39 13.04 11.09
CA SER A 238 7.71 12.21 12.24
C SER A 238 6.45 11.76 12.95
N ASP A 239 6.64 10.91 13.94
CA ASP A 239 5.57 10.44 14.82
C ASP A 239 4.36 9.89 14.04
N VAL A 240 4.65 9.12 12.95
CA VAL A 240 3.61 8.53 12.12
C VAL A 240 2.87 7.46 12.89
N VAL A 241 1.57 7.66 13.06
CA VAL A 241 0.67 6.71 13.72
C VAL A 241 -0.32 6.19 12.68
N GLU A 242 -0.36 4.88 12.55
CA GLU A 242 -1.36 4.19 11.74
C GLU A 242 -2.25 3.34 12.63
N THR A 243 -3.54 3.37 12.36
CA THR A 243 -4.52 2.47 12.95
C THR A 243 -5.35 1.84 11.85
N ALA A 244 -5.64 0.55 11.97
CA ALA A 244 -6.47 -0.12 11.00
C ALA A 244 -7.28 -1.25 11.62
N ALA A 245 -8.40 -1.57 10.99
CA ALA A 245 -9.26 -2.69 11.33
C ALA A 245 -9.68 -3.42 10.05
N TYR A 246 -9.72 -4.74 10.11
CA TYR A 246 -10.25 -5.61 9.07
C TYR A 246 -11.27 -6.56 9.69
N TYR A 247 -12.47 -6.57 9.14
CA TYR A 247 -13.55 -7.45 9.53
C TYR A 247 -13.87 -8.43 8.41
N GLN A 248 -14.00 -9.70 8.76
CA GLN A 248 -14.38 -10.74 7.81
C GLN A 248 -15.50 -11.59 8.38
N LYS A 249 -16.50 -11.88 7.54
CA LYS A 249 -17.61 -12.77 7.90
C LYS A 249 -17.98 -13.66 6.73
N GLU A 250 -18.17 -14.94 7.06
CA GLU A 250 -18.80 -15.91 6.20
C GLU A 250 -20.26 -16.09 6.62
N VAL A 251 -21.20 -15.82 5.72
CA VAL A 251 -22.63 -16.00 5.93
C VAL A 251 -23.11 -17.20 5.13
N LYS A 252 -23.60 -18.23 5.81
CA LYS A 252 -24.20 -19.41 5.18
C LYS A 252 -25.60 -19.07 4.67
N LEU A 253 -25.81 -19.21 3.36
CA LEU A 253 -27.09 -18.92 2.72
C LEU A 253 -28.02 -20.13 2.59
N GLY A 254 -27.55 -21.30 3.03
CA GLY A 254 -28.20 -22.60 2.92
C GLY A 254 -27.47 -23.54 1.98
N GLY A 255 -27.42 -24.81 2.30
CA GLY A 255 -26.62 -25.79 1.57
C GLY A 255 -25.11 -25.45 1.57
N PRO A 256 -24.42 -25.63 0.44
CA PRO A 256 -23.00 -25.32 0.33
C PRO A 256 -22.70 -23.83 0.11
N ASP A 257 -23.71 -23.00 -0.09
CA ASP A 257 -23.57 -21.61 -0.49
C ASP A 257 -23.14 -20.71 0.66
N ARG A 258 -22.12 -19.89 0.39
CA ARG A 258 -21.53 -18.96 1.36
C ARG A 258 -21.33 -17.61 0.73
N LEU A 259 -21.71 -16.56 1.44
CA LEU A 259 -21.37 -15.19 1.12
C LEU A 259 -20.19 -14.79 2.02
N LEU A 260 -19.12 -14.30 1.40
CA LEU A 260 -17.96 -13.76 2.08
C LEU A 260 -18.08 -12.24 2.12
N LEU A 261 -17.97 -11.65 3.29
CA LEU A 261 -17.94 -10.22 3.51
C LEU A 261 -16.55 -9.85 4.06
N GLY A 262 -15.86 -8.93 3.42
CA GLY A 262 -14.62 -8.31 3.90
C GLY A 262 -14.79 -6.80 3.97
N PHE A 263 -14.43 -6.19 5.09
CA PHE A 263 -14.46 -4.75 5.30
C PHE A 263 -13.14 -4.31 5.94
N GLY A 264 -12.51 -3.26 5.38
CA GLY A 264 -11.30 -2.65 5.89
C GLY A 264 -11.51 -1.17 6.18
N ALA A 265 -10.88 -0.68 7.24
CA ALA A 265 -10.83 0.74 7.57
C ALA A 265 -9.47 1.09 8.13
N SER A 266 -8.91 2.23 7.75
CA SER A 266 -7.63 2.71 8.28
C SER A 266 -7.62 4.23 8.43
N TYR A 267 -6.83 4.69 9.40
CA TYR A 267 -6.50 6.09 9.65
C TYR A 267 -5.01 6.22 9.87
N VAL A 268 -4.42 7.23 9.24
CA VAL A 268 -3.00 7.54 9.33
C VAL A 268 -2.83 9.01 9.65
N THR A 269 -1.93 9.33 10.57
CA THR A 269 -1.52 10.71 10.88
C THR A 269 -0.03 10.78 11.10
N ALA A 270 0.58 11.92 10.81
CA ALA A 270 1.97 12.21 11.05
C ALA A 270 2.17 13.69 11.36
N ASP A 271 3.14 13.99 12.23
CA ASP A 271 3.53 15.36 12.54
C ASP A 271 4.57 15.86 11.53
N GLU A 272 4.38 17.05 11.01
CA GLU A 272 5.34 17.71 10.13
C GLU A 272 6.42 18.41 10.96
N ASN A 273 7.68 18.27 10.55
CA ASN A 273 8.86 18.85 11.20
C ASN A 273 9.46 19.98 10.36
N ALA A 274 8.68 21.01 10.06
CA ALA A 274 9.18 22.14 9.28
C ALA A 274 10.29 22.91 10.01
N LEU A 275 11.40 23.11 9.34
CA LEU A 275 12.49 24.02 9.77
C LEU A 275 12.35 25.42 9.17
N VAL A 276 11.37 25.67 8.32
CA VAL A 276 11.16 26.95 7.62
C VAL A 276 10.07 27.78 8.28
N ALA A 277 10.21 29.09 8.18
CA ALA A 277 9.31 30.07 8.81
C ALA A 277 7.91 30.11 8.19
N GLU A 278 7.75 29.66 6.94
CA GLU A 278 6.47 29.55 6.24
C GLU A 278 6.38 28.18 5.57
N PRO A 279 6.01 27.14 6.33
CA PRO A 279 5.91 25.79 5.81
C PRO A 279 4.77 25.68 4.78
N VAL A 280 5.01 24.97 3.71
CA VAL A 280 3.99 24.60 2.71
C VAL A 280 3.24 23.34 3.17
N PHE A 281 3.95 22.48 3.90
CA PHE A 281 3.43 21.23 4.43
C PHE A 281 2.99 21.39 5.89
N GLY A 282 2.04 20.60 6.29
CA GLY A 282 1.51 20.48 7.63
C GLY A 282 1.42 19.03 8.08
N ASP A 283 0.71 18.80 9.17
CA ASP A 283 0.47 17.47 9.67
C ASP A 283 -0.30 16.63 8.62
N TYR A 284 0.11 15.39 8.39
CA TYR A 284 -0.54 14.50 7.46
C TYR A 284 -1.73 13.79 8.11
N GLU A 285 -2.84 13.74 7.39
CA GLU A 285 -4.01 12.95 7.77
C GLU A 285 -4.59 12.20 6.57
N ALA A 286 -4.96 10.92 6.77
CA ALA A 286 -5.60 10.11 5.74
C ALA A 286 -6.56 9.08 6.33
N ILE A 287 -7.68 8.88 5.64
CA ILE A 287 -8.67 7.84 5.94
C ILE A 287 -8.86 6.98 4.70
N SER A 288 -8.92 5.66 4.87
CA SER A 288 -9.30 4.73 3.81
C SER A 288 -10.31 3.71 4.32
N LEU A 289 -11.30 3.41 3.47
CA LEU A 289 -12.35 2.41 3.72
C LEU A 289 -12.45 1.50 2.50
N GLY A 290 -12.66 0.20 2.72
CA GLY A 290 -12.85 -0.76 1.64
C GLY A 290 -13.84 -1.87 2.00
N LEU A 291 -14.50 -2.42 0.98
CA LEU A 291 -15.52 -3.46 1.11
C LEU A 291 -15.40 -4.47 -0.03
N ASN A 292 -15.43 -5.76 0.29
CA ASN A 292 -15.53 -6.85 -0.69
C ASN A 292 -16.64 -7.82 -0.32
N LEU A 293 -17.39 -8.27 -1.33
CA LEU A 293 -18.43 -9.28 -1.24
C LEU A 293 -18.11 -10.41 -2.22
N GLY A 294 -17.92 -11.62 -1.69
CA GLY A 294 -17.60 -12.81 -2.46
C GLY A 294 -18.73 -13.84 -2.46
N TYR A 295 -19.14 -14.34 -3.62
CA TYR A 295 -20.14 -15.38 -3.76
C TYR A 295 -19.89 -16.24 -5.01
N ARG A 296 -19.74 -17.56 -4.82
CA ARG A 296 -19.59 -18.55 -5.91
C ARG A 296 -18.54 -18.16 -6.97
N GLY A 297 -17.36 -17.75 -6.53
CA GLY A 297 -16.27 -17.34 -7.44
C GLY A 297 -16.38 -15.91 -7.95
N VAL A 298 -17.50 -15.22 -7.76
CA VAL A 298 -17.65 -13.79 -8.02
C VAL A 298 -17.24 -13.00 -6.79
N THR A 299 -16.40 -11.99 -6.96
CA THR A 299 -16.10 -10.99 -5.92
C THR A 299 -16.38 -9.60 -6.48
N ILE A 300 -17.14 -8.80 -5.75
CA ILE A 300 -17.42 -7.40 -6.06
C ILE A 300 -16.91 -6.57 -4.90
N GLY A 301 -16.23 -5.49 -5.16
CA GLY A 301 -15.74 -4.63 -4.11
C GLY A 301 -15.08 -3.37 -4.59
N GLY A 302 -14.56 -2.61 -3.64
CA GLY A 302 -13.88 -1.34 -3.90
C GLY A 302 -13.45 -0.66 -2.62
N SER A 303 -12.82 0.47 -2.78
CA SER A 303 -12.33 1.29 -1.67
C SER A 303 -12.37 2.78 -1.99
N VAL A 304 -12.25 3.58 -0.95
CA VAL A 304 -12.15 5.03 -1.01
C VAL A 304 -11.09 5.51 -0.02
N LYS A 305 -10.31 6.49 -0.44
CA LYS A 305 -9.32 7.18 0.40
C LYS A 305 -9.47 8.67 0.25
N THR A 306 -9.39 9.38 1.37
CA THR A 306 -9.24 10.83 1.41
C THR A 306 -8.03 11.20 2.27
N THR A 307 -7.33 12.27 1.88
CA THR A 307 -6.17 12.78 2.63
C THR A 307 -5.92 14.26 2.30
N ASN A 308 -5.42 15.00 3.29
CA ASN A 308 -4.90 16.35 3.08
C ASN A 308 -3.56 16.37 2.33
N ALA A 309 -3.04 15.21 1.93
CA ALA A 309 -1.75 15.07 1.23
C ALA A 309 -0.54 15.70 1.97
N GLY A 310 -0.69 16.04 3.26
CA GLY A 310 0.33 16.72 4.06
C GLY A 310 0.47 18.21 3.75
N PHE A 311 -0.52 18.86 3.11
CA PHE A 311 -0.51 20.30 2.87
C PHE A 311 -1.23 21.05 4.01
N ILE A 312 -0.80 22.30 4.26
CA ILE A 312 -1.38 23.14 5.33
C ILE A 312 -2.81 23.55 5.02
N GLU A 313 -3.09 23.83 3.73
CA GLU A 313 -4.41 24.26 3.28
C GLU A 313 -5.16 23.10 2.64
N GLY A 314 -6.40 22.89 3.06
CA GLY A 314 -7.30 21.85 2.58
C GLY A 314 -7.33 20.61 3.47
N ASP A 315 -8.52 20.04 3.61
CA ASP A 315 -8.76 18.84 4.41
C ASP A 315 -8.84 17.58 3.52
N ASP A 316 -9.05 17.75 2.20
CA ASP A 316 -9.29 16.71 1.21
C ASP A 316 -8.54 16.96 -0.11
N ASN A 317 -7.26 17.31 0.01
CA ASN A 317 -6.43 17.61 -1.17
C ASN A 317 -6.27 16.43 -2.13
N TYR A 318 -6.62 15.23 -1.69
CA TYR A 318 -6.67 14.06 -2.53
C TYR A 318 -7.83 13.16 -2.12
N LEU A 319 -8.67 12.84 -3.10
CA LEU A 319 -9.74 11.85 -2.99
C LEU A 319 -9.55 10.80 -4.08
N ALA A 320 -9.54 9.53 -3.71
CA ALA A 320 -9.51 8.43 -4.67
C ALA A 320 -10.53 7.37 -4.31
N PHE A 321 -11.10 6.72 -5.33
CA PHE A 321 -11.88 5.51 -5.15
C PHE A 321 -11.57 4.49 -6.23
N ASP A 322 -11.77 3.24 -5.91
CA ASP A 322 -11.75 2.12 -6.84
C ASP A 322 -13.00 1.25 -6.68
N ALA A 323 -13.35 0.54 -7.74
CA ALA A 323 -14.39 -0.47 -7.72
C ALA A 323 -14.06 -1.56 -8.75
N GLY A 324 -14.44 -2.79 -8.46
CA GLY A 324 -14.19 -3.89 -9.37
C GLY A 324 -15.07 -5.09 -9.14
N VAL A 325 -15.10 -5.94 -10.15
CA VAL A 325 -15.72 -7.24 -10.09
C VAL A 325 -14.77 -8.27 -10.70
N THR A 326 -14.61 -9.39 -10.02
CA THR A 326 -13.88 -10.55 -10.53
C THR A 326 -14.77 -11.78 -10.54
N TYR A 327 -14.48 -12.68 -11.46
CA TYR A 327 -15.02 -14.05 -11.45
C TYR A 327 -13.88 -15.03 -11.65
N GLN A 328 -13.73 -15.99 -10.75
CA GLN A 328 -12.71 -17.04 -10.82
C GLN A 328 -13.36 -18.42 -10.73
N THR A 329 -12.95 -19.33 -11.59
CA THR A 329 -13.39 -20.73 -11.52
C THR A 329 -12.59 -21.52 -10.45
N GLY A 330 -11.38 -21.03 -10.11
CA GLY A 330 -10.42 -21.57 -9.16
C GLY A 330 -9.02 -21.02 -9.46
N GLU A 331 -8.01 -21.65 -8.87
CA GLU A 331 -6.58 -21.31 -9.07
C GLU A 331 -5.75 -22.56 -9.44
N GLU A 332 -6.41 -23.63 -9.81
CA GLU A 332 -5.75 -24.86 -10.26
C GLU A 332 -5.45 -24.79 -11.77
N LYS A 333 -4.67 -25.74 -12.26
CA LYS A 333 -4.39 -25.83 -13.69
C LYS A 333 -5.66 -25.97 -14.52
N GLY A 334 -5.86 -25.03 -15.43
CA GLY A 334 -7.03 -25.00 -16.33
C GLY A 334 -8.13 -24.05 -15.88
N ASP A 335 -7.99 -23.44 -14.70
CA ASP A 335 -8.94 -22.44 -14.23
C ASP A 335 -8.75 -21.09 -14.93
N TRP A 336 -9.79 -20.28 -14.86
CA TRP A 336 -9.87 -18.97 -15.47
C TRP A 336 -10.29 -17.91 -14.44
N GLY A 337 -9.74 -16.73 -14.61
CA GLY A 337 -10.19 -15.51 -13.95
C GLY A 337 -10.58 -14.44 -14.94
N PHE A 338 -11.57 -13.63 -14.60
CA PHE A 338 -12.05 -12.48 -15.38
C PHE A 338 -12.20 -11.29 -14.45
N MET A 339 -11.89 -10.08 -14.91
CA MET A 339 -12.11 -8.87 -14.14
C MET A 339 -12.57 -7.70 -14.98
N LEU A 340 -13.31 -6.82 -14.31
CA LEU A 340 -13.56 -5.46 -14.70
C LEU A 340 -13.28 -4.57 -13.48
N GLY A 341 -12.55 -3.50 -13.68
CA GLY A 341 -12.22 -2.54 -12.64
C GLY A 341 -12.29 -1.10 -13.14
N TYR A 342 -12.59 -0.19 -12.25
CA TYR A 342 -12.60 1.24 -12.48
C TYR A 342 -12.04 1.95 -11.25
N GLY A 343 -11.27 3.00 -11.47
CA GLY A 343 -10.74 3.86 -10.42
C GLY A 343 -10.74 5.31 -10.86
N ARG A 344 -10.85 6.22 -9.90
CA ARG A 344 -10.71 7.66 -10.12
C ARG A 344 -10.01 8.30 -8.93
N SER A 345 -9.18 9.28 -9.21
CA SER A 345 -8.60 10.15 -8.19
C SER A 345 -8.75 11.61 -8.59
N GLU A 346 -8.99 12.45 -7.61
CA GLU A 346 -8.99 13.90 -7.70
C GLU A 346 -7.97 14.43 -6.71
N ALA A 347 -7.03 15.25 -7.20
CA ALA A 347 -6.10 15.99 -6.36
C ALA A 347 -6.31 17.47 -6.59
N ASP A 348 -6.65 18.21 -5.53
CA ASP A 348 -6.78 19.66 -5.54
C ASP A 348 -5.77 20.23 -4.55
N VAL A 349 -4.60 20.61 -5.05
CA VAL A 349 -3.45 20.94 -4.25
C VAL A 349 -3.07 22.40 -4.48
N VAL A 350 -2.94 23.13 -3.39
CA VAL A 350 -2.29 24.44 -3.42
C VAL A 350 -0.78 24.21 -3.58
N GLY A 351 -0.28 24.39 -4.78
CA GLY A 351 1.13 24.16 -5.06
C GLY A 351 2.05 25.09 -4.26
N PRO A 352 3.28 24.65 -3.96
CA PRO A 352 4.27 25.47 -3.28
C PRO A 352 4.72 26.68 -4.10
N ASN A 353 4.34 26.72 -5.36
CA ASN A 353 4.65 27.84 -6.22
C ASN A 353 3.49 28.84 -6.18
N LEU A 354 3.70 29.94 -5.48
CA LEU A 354 2.78 31.07 -5.40
C LEU A 354 2.33 31.64 -6.76
N VAL A 355 2.95 31.21 -7.85
CA VAL A 355 2.62 31.66 -9.22
C VAL A 355 1.42 30.89 -9.79
N ASN A 356 1.12 29.69 -9.29
CA ASN A 356 -0.03 28.91 -9.75
C ASN A 356 -0.73 28.21 -8.58
N PRO A 357 -1.61 28.93 -7.86
CA PRO A 357 -2.23 28.43 -6.63
C PRO A 357 -3.30 27.34 -6.85
N ASN A 358 -3.74 27.12 -8.10
CA ASN A 358 -4.81 26.17 -8.41
C ASN A 358 -4.26 25.01 -9.24
N LEU A 359 -3.49 24.16 -8.61
CA LEU A 359 -3.07 22.91 -9.21
C LEU A 359 -4.18 21.86 -8.94
N PHE A 360 -4.59 21.17 -9.99
CA PHE A 360 -5.51 20.06 -9.87
C PHE A 360 -5.08 18.92 -10.79
N GLN A 361 -5.44 17.70 -10.42
CA GLN A 361 -5.35 16.54 -11.30
C GLN A 361 -6.59 15.68 -11.09
N ASP A 362 -7.23 15.29 -12.20
CA ASP A 362 -8.29 14.29 -12.24
C ASP A 362 -7.78 13.12 -13.07
N THR A 363 -7.73 11.94 -12.48
CA THR A 363 -7.26 10.74 -13.16
C THR A 363 -8.34 9.67 -13.08
N GLN A 364 -8.67 9.08 -14.24
CA GLN A 364 -9.61 7.98 -14.35
C GLN A 364 -8.89 6.78 -14.98
N THR A 365 -9.14 5.60 -14.45
CA THR A 365 -8.59 4.34 -14.99
C THR A 365 -9.70 3.31 -15.10
N ALA A 366 -9.73 2.59 -16.20
CA ALA A 366 -10.60 1.45 -16.41
C ALA A 366 -9.77 0.26 -16.89
N GLN A 367 -10.05 -0.92 -16.36
CA GLN A 367 -9.32 -2.14 -16.70
C GLN A 367 -10.28 -3.30 -16.92
N ALA A 368 -10.04 -4.08 -17.98
CA ALA A 368 -10.71 -5.35 -18.21
C ALA A 368 -9.67 -6.42 -18.53
N GLY A 369 -9.82 -7.60 -17.94
CA GLY A 369 -8.79 -8.61 -18.12
C GLY A 369 -9.25 -10.05 -17.88
N VAL A 370 -8.38 -10.96 -18.32
CA VAL A 370 -8.54 -12.41 -18.21
C VAL A 370 -7.22 -13.03 -17.77
N THR A 371 -7.30 -14.02 -16.87
CA THR A 371 -6.13 -14.80 -16.42
C THR A 371 -6.41 -16.29 -16.58
N TYR A 372 -5.41 -17.04 -17.01
CA TYR A 372 -5.41 -18.49 -17.10
C TYR A 372 -4.38 -19.07 -16.15
N PHE A 373 -4.78 -20.01 -15.29
CA PHE A 373 -3.92 -20.67 -14.33
C PHE A 373 -3.26 -21.91 -14.94
N LEU A 374 -1.93 -21.89 -15.02
CA LEU A 374 -1.11 -23.01 -15.49
C LEU A 374 -0.86 -24.06 -14.40
N GLY A 375 -1.06 -23.66 -13.15
CA GLY A 375 -0.91 -24.45 -11.93
C GLY A 375 -0.99 -23.56 -10.72
N ARG A 376 -0.87 -24.14 -9.53
CA ARG A 376 -0.84 -23.34 -8.32
C ARG A 376 0.29 -22.33 -8.37
N GLY A 377 -0.04 -21.07 -8.17
CA GLY A 377 0.91 -19.98 -8.16
C GLY A 377 1.49 -19.59 -9.52
N ILE A 378 1.09 -20.21 -10.65
CA ILE A 378 1.58 -19.84 -11.99
C ILE A 378 0.40 -19.42 -12.84
N ALA A 379 0.43 -18.19 -13.35
CA ALA A 379 -0.64 -17.64 -14.17
C ALA A 379 -0.10 -16.83 -15.35
N ILE A 380 -0.90 -16.79 -16.42
CA ILE A 380 -0.72 -15.89 -17.55
C ILE A 380 -2.03 -15.13 -17.73
N GLY A 381 -1.94 -13.82 -17.80
CA GLY A 381 -3.09 -12.95 -17.97
C GLY A 381 -2.91 -11.96 -19.09
N ALA A 382 -4.02 -11.40 -19.56
CA ALA A 382 -4.05 -10.29 -20.49
C ALA A 382 -5.10 -9.29 -20.05
N ALA A 383 -4.79 -8.00 -20.17
CA ALA A 383 -5.71 -6.90 -19.85
C ALA A 383 -5.64 -5.80 -20.89
N ALA A 384 -6.77 -5.10 -21.04
CA ALA A 384 -6.83 -3.78 -21.63
C ALA A 384 -7.05 -2.77 -20.52
N GLN A 385 -6.27 -1.70 -20.53
CA GLN A 385 -6.36 -0.61 -19.58
C GLN A 385 -6.52 0.70 -20.34
N PHE A 386 -7.39 1.55 -19.88
CA PHE A 386 -7.55 2.92 -20.34
C PHE A 386 -7.33 3.86 -19.17
N VAL A 387 -6.48 4.86 -19.35
CA VAL A 387 -6.19 5.89 -18.34
C VAL A 387 -6.35 7.25 -18.99
N GLU A 388 -7.05 8.13 -18.31
CA GLU A 388 -7.20 9.54 -18.65
C GLU A 388 -6.74 10.37 -17.46
N SER A 389 -5.87 11.35 -17.69
CA SER A 389 -5.39 12.28 -16.66
C SER A 389 -5.55 13.71 -17.17
N THR A 390 -6.28 14.53 -16.44
CA THR A 390 -6.52 15.93 -16.73
C THR A 390 -5.81 16.81 -15.70
N LYS A 391 -5.03 17.77 -16.19
CA LYS A 391 -4.27 18.74 -15.41
C LYS A 391 -4.47 20.14 -15.97
N PRO A 392 -4.07 21.21 -15.25
CA PRO A 392 -3.98 22.54 -15.84
C PRO A 392 -3.10 22.52 -17.11
N VAL A 393 -3.45 23.34 -18.10
CA VAL A 393 -2.76 23.39 -19.40
C VAL A 393 -1.26 23.63 -19.24
N GLU A 394 -0.87 24.50 -18.30
CA GLU A 394 0.52 24.79 -17.94
C GLU A 394 1.26 23.60 -17.30
N SER A 395 0.53 22.60 -16.81
CA SER A 395 1.06 21.38 -16.18
C SER A 395 0.93 20.15 -17.09
N GLY A 396 0.55 20.32 -18.35
CA GLY A 396 0.44 19.24 -19.33
C GLY A 396 -0.92 19.11 -20.01
N GLY A 397 -2.00 19.62 -19.43
CA GLY A 397 -3.33 19.51 -20.00
C GLY A 397 -3.95 18.15 -19.81
N GLN A 398 -4.65 17.64 -20.83
CA GLN A 398 -5.28 16.33 -20.83
C GLN A 398 -4.37 15.32 -21.56
N ASP A 399 -4.09 14.22 -20.88
CA ASP A 399 -3.37 13.07 -21.42
C ASP A 399 -4.26 11.83 -21.29
N GLU A 400 -4.27 10.98 -22.31
CA GLU A 400 -5.01 9.70 -22.30
C GLU A 400 -4.13 8.60 -22.86
N ALA A 401 -4.30 7.37 -22.39
CA ALA A 401 -3.57 6.22 -22.87
C ALA A 401 -4.48 4.99 -22.92
N ALA A 402 -4.38 4.24 -24.02
CA ALA A 402 -4.97 2.93 -24.18
C ALA A 402 -3.86 1.88 -24.23
N THR A 403 -3.85 0.99 -23.26
CA THR A 403 -2.76 0.02 -23.08
C THR A 403 -3.32 -1.39 -23.16
N VAL A 404 -2.64 -2.25 -23.90
CA VAL A 404 -2.88 -3.71 -23.90
C VAL A 404 -1.65 -4.37 -23.30
N VAL A 405 -1.87 -5.17 -22.26
CA VAL A 405 -0.80 -5.79 -21.48
C VAL A 405 -0.99 -7.29 -21.34
N ILE A 406 0.13 -7.99 -21.22
CA ILE A 406 0.20 -9.40 -20.85
C ILE A 406 1.02 -9.49 -19.56
N GLU A 407 0.48 -10.18 -18.57
CA GLU A 407 1.19 -10.52 -17.33
C GLU A 407 1.54 -12.01 -17.31
N SER A 408 2.77 -12.33 -16.96
CA SER A 408 3.17 -13.68 -16.54
C SER A 408 3.63 -13.61 -15.10
N SER A 409 3.04 -14.42 -14.24
CA SER A 409 3.33 -14.37 -12.80
C SER A 409 3.56 -15.76 -12.21
N ILE A 410 4.41 -15.80 -11.19
CA ILE A 410 4.67 -16.99 -10.37
C ILE A 410 4.70 -16.58 -8.88
N LYS A 411 4.06 -17.43 -8.05
CA LYS A 411 4.13 -17.36 -6.57
C LYS A 411 4.65 -18.68 -6.04
N PHE A 412 5.52 -18.67 -5.06
CA PHE A 412 6.13 -19.85 -4.46
C PHE A 412 6.35 -19.72 -2.96
#